data_a83140bfb562172f32c0727813dca944
#
_entry.id   a83140bfb562172f32c0727813dca944
#
_cell.length_a   1.000
_cell.length_b   1.000
_cell.length_c   1.000
_cell.angle_alpha   90.00
_cell.angle_beta   90.00
_cell.angle_gamma   90.00
#
_symmetry.space_group_name_H-M   'P 1'
#
loop_
_entity.id
_entity.type
_entity.pdbx_description
1 polymer ?
#
loop_
_entity_poly.entity_id
_entity_poly.type
_entity_poly.pdbx_seq_one_letter_code
_entity_poly.pdbx_strand_id
1 'polypeptide(L)'
;MTLLQSIILGIIQGLTEFLPISSSAHLVLVPDLLGWQIPEAQVFPFGVLVQLGTLAAVIIYFWSDLVKIIVSFVKGIIQRKPFEDSNARLGWYLILATIPAMIAGLLLKDKVEAVFNDAKATAYFLFGTAALLVIAETIGKRNRNLSQMKWFDAVWMGLFQALSIFPGISRSGSTIAGGMTRHLDRPSAARFSFIMSIPVMLGAGLISTLDVIKMPGIGSFLPVILVGIVAALLVGYLSIHWLLIFLHKRSFYWFAIYCVLLAGLVLIVGSVRQQAQAASLLPTPTIHETTTEVSPTTIMTTPEDHPFSAALTPALEWMVPAMSTCAGTIEQFSIITNILAADQLESSDAQIVFRLGEPESLTNYVAQLGFERMVLIVNPQNTLNALPYDIVQKIAQGKYETWGQVSTDCSQCFSTTPNEEISTRSPVLNFY
;
A
#
# COMPACT_ATOMS: atom_id res chain seq x y z
N MET A 1 10.68 -5.21 4.63
CA MET A 1 9.76 -5.96 5.53
C MET A 1 10.55 -7.02 6.30
N THR A 2 10.34 -7.13 7.61
CA THR A 2 10.97 -8.15 8.47
C THR A 2 10.16 -9.45 8.48
N LEU A 3 10.78 -10.57 8.90
CA LEU A 3 10.08 -11.84 9.06
C LEU A 3 8.94 -11.75 10.08
N LEU A 4 9.13 -11.01 11.18
CA LEU A 4 8.09 -10.82 12.19
C LEU A 4 6.88 -10.06 11.61
N GLN A 5 7.11 -8.99 10.86
CA GLN A 5 6.06 -8.26 10.16
C GLN A 5 5.29 -9.17 9.20
N SER A 6 6.02 -10.01 8.45
CA SER A 6 5.41 -10.97 7.53
C SER A 6 4.54 -12.00 8.25
N ILE A 7 4.99 -12.56 9.37
CA ILE A 7 4.20 -13.51 10.18
C ILE A 7 2.92 -12.83 10.67
N ILE A 8 3.03 -11.63 11.24
CA ILE A 8 1.86 -10.90 11.77
C ILE A 8 0.88 -10.59 10.65
N LEU A 9 1.37 -10.07 9.51
CA LEU A 9 0.51 -9.78 8.35
C LEU A 9 -0.08 -11.05 7.73
N GLY A 10 0.65 -12.16 7.73
CA GLY A 10 0.14 -13.47 7.32
C GLY A 10 -0.98 -13.97 8.22
N ILE A 11 -0.85 -13.83 9.54
CA ILE A 11 -1.90 -14.15 10.51
C ILE A 11 -3.12 -13.26 10.26
N ILE A 12 -2.92 -11.96 10.12
CA ILE A 12 -3.98 -10.99 9.82
C ILE A 12 -4.68 -11.34 8.52
N GLN A 13 -3.94 -11.62 7.45
CA GLN A 13 -4.49 -12.07 6.18
C GLN A 13 -5.37 -13.31 6.36
N GLY A 14 -4.86 -14.35 7.04
CA GLY A 14 -5.61 -15.58 7.29
C GLY A 14 -6.89 -15.35 8.08
N LEU A 15 -6.85 -14.50 9.10
CA LEU A 15 -8.04 -14.16 9.89
C LEU A 15 -9.07 -13.39 9.07
N THR A 16 -8.65 -12.43 8.25
CA THR A 16 -9.53 -11.41 7.69
C THR A 16 -9.97 -11.68 6.26
N GLU A 17 -9.36 -12.63 5.55
CA GLU A 17 -9.67 -12.94 4.15
C GLU A 17 -11.10 -13.47 3.96
N PHE A 18 -11.52 -14.38 4.85
CA PHE A 18 -12.83 -15.01 4.77
C PHE A 18 -13.86 -14.29 5.64
N LEU A 19 -13.44 -13.66 6.72
CA LEU A 19 -14.31 -12.78 7.51
C LEU A 19 -14.71 -11.56 6.66
N PRO A 20 -15.96 -11.13 6.73
CA PRO A 20 -16.46 -10.03 5.89
C PRO A 20 -16.03 -8.65 6.42
N ILE A 21 -14.71 -8.45 6.63
CA ILE A 21 -14.11 -7.26 7.24
C ILE A 21 -12.95 -6.65 6.43
N SER A 22 -12.70 -7.17 5.23
CA SER A 22 -11.66 -6.72 4.28
C SER A 22 -10.22 -6.97 4.72
N SER A 23 -9.62 -8.06 4.23
CA SER A 23 -8.20 -8.37 4.45
C SER A 23 -7.27 -7.31 3.87
N SER A 24 -7.57 -6.80 2.67
CA SER A 24 -6.79 -5.72 2.05
C SER A 24 -6.77 -4.45 2.90
N ALA A 25 -7.90 -4.09 3.54
CA ALA A 25 -7.92 -2.99 4.49
C ALA A 25 -6.95 -3.22 5.64
N HIS A 26 -6.97 -4.41 6.25
CA HIS A 26 -6.10 -4.71 7.38
C HIS A 26 -4.62 -4.72 7.01
N LEU A 27 -4.27 -5.22 5.82
CA LEU A 27 -2.89 -5.20 5.31
C LEU A 27 -2.36 -3.78 5.06
N VAL A 28 -3.24 -2.81 4.78
CA VAL A 28 -2.91 -1.39 4.65
C VAL A 28 -2.92 -0.70 6.02
N LEU A 29 -4.00 -0.86 6.78
CA LEU A 29 -4.27 -0.08 7.99
C LEU A 29 -3.42 -0.50 9.19
N VAL A 30 -3.09 -1.80 9.32
CA VAL A 30 -2.30 -2.26 10.47
C VAL A 30 -0.86 -1.72 10.42
N PRO A 31 -0.12 -1.81 9.30
CA PRO A 31 1.18 -1.16 9.20
C PRO A 31 1.11 0.36 9.45
N ASP A 32 0.11 1.04 8.90
CA ASP A 32 -0.09 2.47 9.11
C ASP A 32 -0.32 2.82 10.59
N LEU A 33 -1.25 2.14 11.25
CA LEU A 33 -1.57 2.38 12.67
C LEU A 33 -0.38 2.10 13.60
N LEU A 34 0.44 1.09 13.27
CA LEU A 34 1.63 0.71 14.04
C LEU A 34 2.87 1.55 13.67
N GLY A 35 2.78 2.44 12.69
CA GLY A 35 3.90 3.24 12.21
C GLY A 35 5.01 2.41 11.57
N TRP A 36 4.68 1.26 10.96
CA TRP A 36 5.68 0.40 10.33
C TRP A 36 6.17 1.01 9.01
N GLN A 37 7.48 1.14 8.92
CA GLN A 37 8.14 1.56 7.69
C GLN A 37 8.38 0.33 6.80
N ILE A 38 7.43 0.04 5.90
CA ILE A 38 7.57 -1.02 4.90
C ILE A 38 7.84 -0.37 3.55
N PRO A 39 8.89 -0.77 2.82
CA PRO A 39 9.16 -0.24 1.49
C PRO A 39 7.93 -0.37 0.57
N GLU A 40 7.51 0.71 -0.08
CA GLU A 40 6.31 0.75 -0.93
C GLU A 40 6.33 -0.35 -2.00
N ALA A 41 7.50 -0.60 -2.60
CA ALA A 41 7.69 -1.67 -3.59
C ALA A 41 7.38 -3.08 -3.06
N GLN A 42 7.31 -3.28 -1.73
CA GLN A 42 7.04 -4.58 -1.10
C GLN A 42 5.58 -4.70 -0.62
N VAL A 43 4.87 -3.60 -0.39
CA VAL A 43 3.52 -3.59 0.21
C VAL A 43 2.52 -4.31 -0.70
N PHE A 44 2.35 -3.82 -1.92
CA PHE A 44 1.38 -4.37 -2.86
C PHE A 44 1.71 -5.82 -3.27
N PRO A 45 2.95 -6.16 -3.69
CA PRO A 45 3.31 -7.54 -4.02
C PRO A 45 3.11 -8.52 -2.85
N PHE A 46 3.50 -8.14 -1.63
CA PHE A 46 3.26 -8.96 -0.45
C PHE A 46 1.76 -9.17 -0.21
N GLY A 47 0.97 -8.10 -0.28
CA GLY A 47 -0.49 -8.14 -0.08
C GLY A 47 -1.20 -9.09 -1.04
N VAL A 48 -0.75 -9.19 -2.28
CA VAL A 48 -1.33 -10.12 -3.26
C VAL A 48 -0.78 -11.54 -3.08
N LEU A 49 0.52 -11.70 -2.84
CA LEU A 49 1.12 -13.04 -2.73
C LEU A 49 0.75 -13.76 -1.44
N VAL A 50 0.57 -13.04 -0.33
CA VAL A 50 0.12 -13.66 0.93
C VAL A 50 -1.28 -14.26 0.81
N GLN A 51 -2.10 -13.79 -0.15
CA GLN A 51 -3.38 -14.39 -0.47
C GLN A 51 -3.26 -15.82 -1.05
N LEU A 52 -2.10 -16.20 -1.61
CA LEU A 52 -1.86 -17.59 -2.04
C LEU A 52 -1.95 -18.58 -0.87
N GLY A 53 -1.59 -18.15 0.35
CA GLY A 53 -1.78 -18.93 1.56
C GLY A 53 -3.26 -19.19 1.84
N THR A 54 -4.08 -18.14 1.81
CA THR A 54 -5.54 -18.28 2.01
C THR A 54 -6.22 -18.97 0.83
N LEU A 55 -5.71 -18.83 -0.39
CA LEU A 55 -6.14 -19.62 -1.55
C LEU A 55 -5.90 -21.11 -1.33
N ALA A 56 -4.71 -21.48 -0.87
CA ALA A 56 -4.42 -22.88 -0.51
C ALA A 56 -5.35 -23.35 0.63
N ALA A 57 -5.62 -22.52 1.62
CA ALA A 57 -6.54 -22.84 2.71
C ALA A 57 -7.95 -23.16 2.22
N VAL A 58 -8.52 -22.32 1.33
CA VAL A 58 -9.88 -22.55 0.79
C VAL A 58 -9.95 -23.77 -0.11
N ILE A 59 -8.91 -24.03 -0.91
CA ILE A 59 -8.82 -25.24 -1.74
C ILE A 59 -8.78 -26.49 -0.86
N ILE A 60 -7.95 -26.51 0.18
CA ILE A 60 -7.83 -27.65 1.10
C ILE A 60 -9.14 -27.85 1.86
N TYR A 61 -9.75 -26.78 2.37
CA TYR A 61 -11.00 -26.85 3.13
C TYR A 61 -12.16 -27.42 2.30
N PHE A 62 -12.32 -26.96 1.06
CA PHE A 62 -13.40 -27.36 0.17
C PHE A 62 -12.98 -28.44 -0.84
N TRP A 63 -11.87 -29.15 -0.61
CA TRP A 63 -11.31 -30.11 -1.55
C TRP A 63 -12.34 -31.12 -2.07
N SER A 64 -13.13 -31.73 -1.18
CA SER A 64 -14.17 -32.69 -1.56
C SER A 64 -15.26 -32.07 -2.45
N ASP A 65 -15.65 -30.83 -2.17
CA ASP A 65 -16.66 -30.11 -2.94
C ASP A 65 -16.13 -29.74 -4.33
N LEU A 66 -14.89 -29.25 -4.38
CA LEU A 66 -14.21 -28.88 -5.62
C LEU A 66 -14.05 -30.09 -6.55
N VAL A 67 -13.61 -31.23 -6.02
CA VAL A 67 -13.49 -32.46 -6.80
C VAL A 67 -14.86 -32.88 -7.36
N LYS A 68 -15.93 -32.86 -6.54
CA LYS A 68 -17.29 -33.18 -7.02
C LYS A 68 -17.75 -32.22 -8.12
N ILE A 69 -17.53 -30.92 -7.93
CA ILE A 69 -17.93 -29.90 -8.92
C ILE A 69 -17.15 -30.11 -10.22
N ILE A 70 -15.84 -30.29 -10.18
CA ILE A 70 -14.99 -30.48 -11.36
C ILE A 70 -15.37 -31.77 -12.09
N VAL A 71 -15.50 -32.88 -11.39
CA VAL A 71 -15.85 -34.19 -11.98
C VAL A 71 -17.25 -34.12 -12.62
N SER A 72 -18.23 -33.57 -11.91
CA SER A 72 -19.60 -33.43 -12.46
C SER A 72 -19.63 -32.47 -13.65
N PHE A 73 -18.88 -31.38 -13.61
CA PHE A 73 -18.75 -30.40 -14.69
C PHE A 73 -18.19 -31.06 -15.98
N VAL A 74 -17.03 -31.74 -15.86
CA VAL A 74 -16.41 -32.44 -17.00
C VAL A 74 -17.31 -33.55 -17.54
N LYS A 75 -17.88 -34.36 -16.65
CA LYS A 75 -18.80 -35.42 -17.02
C LYS A 75 -20.05 -34.87 -17.75
N GLY A 76 -20.61 -33.75 -17.26
CA GLY A 76 -21.75 -33.08 -17.89
C GLY A 76 -21.43 -32.59 -19.31
N ILE A 77 -20.23 -32.08 -19.56
CA ILE A 77 -19.78 -31.68 -20.89
C ILE A 77 -19.64 -32.91 -21.81
N ILE A 78 -18.94 -33.96 -21.35
CA ILE A 78 -18.71 -35.19 -22.14
C ILE A 78 -20.03 -35.85 -22.49
N GLN A 79 -20.98 -35.93 -21.56
CA GLN A 79 -22.30 -36.55 -21.77
C GLN A 79 -23.29 -35.64 -22.48
N ARG A 80 -22.89 -34.42 -22.85
CA ARG A 80 -23.75 -33.38 -23.46
C ARG A 80 -24.98 -33.03 -22.60
N LYS A 81 -24.84 -33.12 -21.28
CA LYS A 81 -25.85 -32.81 -20.26
C LYS A 81 -25.33 -31.84 -19.22
N PRO A 82 -24.88 -30.64 -19.64
CA PRO A 82 -24.07 -29.74 -18.77
C PRO A 82 -24.83 -29.16 -17.58
N PHE A 83 -26.17 -29.26 -17.55
CA PHE A 83 -27.00 -28.62 -16.52
C PHE A 83 -27.87 -29.58 -15.73
N GLU A 84 -27.79 -30.90 -15.98
CA GLU A 84 -28.65 -31.88 -15.27
C GLU A 84 -28.20 -32.05 -13.82
N ASP A 85 -26.88 -32.23 -13.60
CA ASP A 85 -26.32 -32.39 -12.26
C ASP A 85 -26.16 -31.05 -11.54
N SER A 86 -26.47 -31.02 -10.23
CA SER A 86 -26.37 -29.79 -9.41
C SER A 86 -24.96 -29.28 -9.26
N ASN A 87 -23.96 -30.18 -9.15
CA ASN A 87 -22.56 -29.78 -9.06
C ASN A 87 -22.02 -29.31 -10.40
N ALA A 88 -22.49 -29.92 -11.53
CA ALA A 88 -22.17 -29.43 -12.86
C ALA A 88 -22.66 -27.98 -13.07
N ARG A 89 -23.90 -27.68 -12.63
CA ARG A 89 -24.45 -26.32 -12.66
C ARG A 89 -23.63 -25.36 -11.81
N LEU A 90 -23.18 -25.78 -10.62
CA LEU A 90 -22.31 -24.94 -9.78
C LEU A 90 -21.00 -24.62 -10.49
N GLY A 91 -20.40 -25.56 -11.23
CA GLY A 91 -19.20 -25.28 -12.05
C GLY A 91 -19.44 -24.15 -13.07
N TRP A 92 -20.55 -24.17 -13.79
CA TRP A 92 -20.94 -23.07 -14.69
C TRP A 92 -21.19 -21.76 -13.96
N TYR A 93 -21.79 -21.81 -12.77
CA TYR A 93 -22.04 -20.62 -11.97
C TYR A 93 -20.76 -19.98 -11.45
N LEU A 94 -19.75 -20.79 -11.12
CA LEU A 94 -18.41 -20.27 -10.74
C LEU A 94 -17.74 -19.51 -11.90
N ILE A 95 -17.83 -20.05 -13.12
CA ILE A 95 -17.34 -19.36 -14.33
C ILE A 95 -18.08 -18.04 -14.54
N LEU A 96 -19.42 -18.07 -14.54
CA LEU A 96 -20.23 -16.86 -14.72
C LEU A 96 -19.95 -15.79 -13.66
N ALA A 97 -19.79 -16.20 -12.40
CA ALA A 97 -19.51 -15.30 -11.30
C ALA A 97 -18.10 -14.70 -11.35
N THR A 98 -17.14 -15.35 -12.03
CA THR A 98 -15.76 -14.86 -12.18
C THR A 98 -15.67 -13.73 -13.21
N ILE A 99 -16.48 -13.75 -14.28
CA ILE A 99 -16.39 -12.85 -15.42
C ILE A 99 -16.45 -11.35 -15.01
N PRO A 100 -17.44 -10.89 -14.21
CA PRO A 100 -17.53 -9.47 -13.86
C PRO A 100 -16.27 -8.95 -13.12
N ALA A 101 -15.76 -9.74 -12.18
CA ALA A 101 -14.57 -9.36 -11.42
C ALA A 101 -13.29 -9.37 -12.28
N MET A 102 -13.18 -10.31 -13.21
CA MET A 102 -12.07 -10.37 -14.16
C MET A 102 -12.06 -9.13 -15.08
N ILE A 103 -13.22 -8.77 -15.64
CA ILE A 103 -13.34 -7.57 -16.48
C ILE A 103 -13.00 -6.32 -15.68
N ALA A 104 -13.54 -6.17 -14.47
CA ALA A 104 -13.27 -5.02 -13.63
C ALA A 104 -11.79 -4.95 -13.22
N GLY A 105 -11.14 -6.08 -12.90
CA GLY A 105 -9.72 -6.17 -12.58
C GLY A 105 -8.81 -5.71 -13.71
N LEU A 106 -9.14 -6.08 -14.94
CA LEU A 106 -8.36 -5.65 -16.11
C LEU A 106 -8.56 -4.16 -16.42
N LEU A 107 -9.79 -3.65 -16.29
CA LEU A 107 -10.11 -2.26 -16.66
C LEU A 107 -9.72 -1.23 -15.60
N LEU A 108 -9.64 -1.63 -14.33
CA LEU A 108 -9.46 -0.71 -13.20
C LEU A 108 -8.12 -0.92 -12.46
N LYS A 109 -7.19 -1.72 -13.00
CA LYS A 109 -5.91 -2.06 -12.36
C LYS A 109 -5.20 -0.82 -11.82
N ASP A 110 -4.94 0.16 -12.68
CA ASP A 110 -4.16 1.36 -12.32
C ASP A 110 -4.86 2.20 -11.22
N LYS A 111 -6.19 2.28 -11.28
CA LYS A 111 -6.98 2.98 -10.24
C LYS A 111 -6.95 2.25 -8.90
N VAL A 112 -6.94 0.93 -8.92
CA VAL A 112 -6.86 0.10 -7.71
C VAL A 112 -5.48 0.24 -7.06
N GLU A 113 -4.41 0.19 -7.86
CA GLU A 113 -3.03 0.36 -7.38
C GLU A 113 -2.84 1.74 -6.73
N ALA A 114 -3.37 2.81 -7.36
CA ALA A 114 -3.30 4.17 -6.81
C ALA A 114 -4.00 4.33 -5.44
N VAL A 115 -5.10 3.58 -5.22
CA VAL A 115 -5.87 3.65 -3.97
C VAL A 115 -5.33 2.70 -2.90
N PHE A 116 -4.58 1.67 -3.30
CA PHE A 116 -4.12 0.61 -2.39
C PHE A 116 -3.24 1.13 -1.24
N ASN A 117 -2.51 2.22 -1.46
CA ASN A 117 -1.65 2.83 -0.44
C ASN A 117 -2.34 3.98 0.34
N ASP A 118 -3.61 4.28 0.03
CA ASP A 118 -4.38 5.33 0.72
C ASP A 118 -5.23 4.74 1.85
N ALA A 119 -4.74 4.89 3.08
CA ALA A 119 -5.44 4.45 4.30
C ALA A 119 -6.79 5.15 4.48
N LYS A 120 -6.91 6.44 4.07
CA LYS A 120 -8.15 7.22 4.20
C LYS A 120 -9.21 6.72 3.22
N ALA A 121 -8.85 6.50 1.95
CA ALA A 121 -9.74 5.92 0.95
C ALA A 121 -10.17 4.51 1.36
N THR A 122 -9.24 3.68 1.84
CA THR A 122 -9.50 2.34 2.36
C THR A 122 -10.51 2.35 3.52
N ALA A 123 -10.41 3.32 4.44
CA ALA A 123 -11.37 3.48 5.54
C ALA A 123 -12.78 3.84 5.02
N TYR A 124 -12.91 4.70 4.03
CA TYR A 124 -14.22 4.99 3.42
C TYR A 124 -14.83 3.75 2.74
N PHE A 125 -14.04 2.97 2.02
CA PHE A 125 -14.52 1.73 1.42
C PHE A 125 -14.91 0.67 2.47
N LEU A 126 -14.31 0.70 3.65
CA LEU A 126 -14.68 -0.18 4.77
C LEU A 126 -16.08 0.16 5.31
N PHE A 127 -16.49 1.45 5.33
CA PHE A 127 -17.90 1.81 5.57
C PHE A 127 -18.83 1.24 4.49
N GLY A 128 -18.38 1.19 3.23
CA GLY A 128 -19.11 0.51 2.16
C GLY A 128 -19.34 -0.97 2.46
N THR A 129 -18.33 -1.68 2.96
CA THR A 129 -18.48 -3.06 3.43
C THR A 129 -19.53 -3.17 4.55
N ALA A 130 -19.47 -2.31 5.56
CA ALA A 130 -20.45 -2.30 6.64
C ALA A 130 -21.88 -2.09 6.11
N ALA A 131 -22.07 -1.13 5.21
CA ALA A 131 -23.37 -0.86 4.57
C ALA A 131 -23.90 -2.09 3.81
N LEU A 132 -23.06 -2.74 3.01
CA LEU A 132 -23.44 -3.97 2.27
C LEU A 132 -23.90 -5.08 3.22
N LEU A 133 -23.20 -5.29 4.34
CA LEU A 133 -23.55 -6.30 5.32
C LEU A 133 -24.89 -5.98 6.01
N VAL A 134 -25.12 -4.71 6.37
CA VAL A 134 -26.41 -4.27 6.96
C VAL A 134 -27.54 -4.45 5.97
N ILE A 135 -27.38 -4.01 4.72
CA ILE A 135 -28.37 -4.18 3.64
C ILE A 135 -28.70 -5.66 3.45
N ALA A 136 -27.68 -6.52 3.40
CA ALA A 136 -27.89 -7.97 3.23
C ALA A 136 -28.68 -8.60 4.38
N GLU A 137 -28.42 -8.20 5.61
CA GLU A 137 -29.15 -8.69 6.79
C GLU A 137 -30.60 -8.20 6.85
N THR A 138 -30.86 -6.99 6.36
CA THR A 138 -32.22 -6.40 6.38
C THR A 138 -33.10 -6.91 5.24
N ILE A 139 -32.56 -7.05 4.03
CA ILE A 139 -33.32 -7.42 2.82
C ILE A 139 -33.40 -8.95 2.65
N GLY A 140 -32.36 -9.68 3.06
CA GLY A 140 -32.23 -11.12 2.82
C GLY A 140 -33.27 -11.95 3.56
N LYS A 141 -34.18 -12.63 2.87
CA LYS A 141 -35.17 -13.56 3.47
C LYS A 141 -34.54 -14.87 3.97
N ARG A 142 -33.34 -15.23 3.49
CA ARG A 142 -32.55 -16.41 3.92
C ARG A 142 -33.31 -17.74 3.85
N ASN A 143 -34.21 -17.88 2.89
CA ASN A 143 -35.09 -19.03 2.72
C ASN A 143 -34.69 -19.94 1.55
N ARG A 144 -33.53 -19.70 0.93
CA ARG A 144 -32.97 -20.48 -0.16
C ARG A 144 -31.59 -21.01 0.22
N ASN A 145 -31.32 -22.25 -0.16
CA ASN A 145 -30.01 -22.88 0.01
C ASN A 145 -29.24 -22.96 -1.34
N LEU A 146 -28.00 -23.45 -1.28
CA LEU A 146 -27.14 -23.55 -2.44
C LEU A 146 -27.69 -24.37 -3.59
N SER A 147 -28.47 -25.45 -3.32
CA SER A 147 -29.09 -26.29 -4.37
C SER A 147 -30.18 -25.55 -5.15
N GLN A 148 -30.76 -24.52 -4.60
CA GLN A 148 -31.79 -23.67 -5.20
C GLN A 148 -31.21 -22.44 -5.93
N MET A 149 -29.88 -22.34 -5.99
CA MET A 149 -29.21 -21.27 -6.70
C MET A 149 -29.46 -21.31 -8.20
N LYS A 150 -29.62 -20.14 -8.83
CA LYS A 150 -29.85 -19.96 -10.26
C LYS A 150 -28.66 -19.21 -10.88
N TRP A 151 -28.52 -19.29 -12.20
CA TRP A 151 -27.47 -18.61 -12.95
C TRP A 151 -27.42 -17.08 -12.67
N PHE A 152 -28.60 -16.46 -12.55
CA PHE A 152 -28.69 -15.05 -12.27
C PHE A 152 -28.13 -14.69 -10.88
N ASP A 153 -28.28 -15.59 -9.90
CA ASP A 153 -27.70 -15.39 -8.57
C ASP A 153 -26.16 -15.37 -8.64
N ALA A 154 -25.59 -16.23 -9.51
CA ALA A 154 -24.15 -16.29 -9.74
C ALA A 154 -23.61 -15.02 -10.40
N VAL A 155 -24.28 -14.53 -11.45
CA VAL A 155 -23.90 -13.24 -12.09
C VAL A 155 -24.01 -12.09 -11.09
N TRP A 156 -25.08 -12.06 -10.30
CA TRP A 156 -25.30 -11.04 -9.27
C TRP A 156 -24.18 -11.04 -8.23
N MET A 157 -23.83 -12.21 -7.68
CA MET A 157 -22.68 -12.33 -6.77
C MET A 157 -21.36 -11.95 -7.45
N GLY A 158 -21.20 -12.23 -8.73
CA GLY A 158 -20.05 -11.80 -9.54
C GLY A 158 -19.95 -10.29 -9.68
N LEU A 159 -21.06 -9.58 -9.85
CA LEU A 159 -21.09 -8.11 -9.84
C LEU A 159 -20.67 -7.56 -8.46
N PHE A 160 -21.13 -8.17 -7.37
CA PHE A 160 -20.68 -7.82 -6.04
C PHE A 160 -19.19 -8.14 -5.82
N GLN A 161 -18.67 -9.20 -6.45
CA GLN A 161 -17.23 -9.47 -6.46
C GLN A 161 -16.44 -8.38 -7.20
N ALA A 162 -16.98 -7.84 -8.30
CA ALA A 162 -16.35 -6.74 -9.01
C ALA A 162 -16.25 -5.45 -8.16
N LEU A 163 -17.18 -5.19 -7.25
CA LEU A 163 -17.08 -4.07 -6.32
C LEU A 163 -15.88 -4.22 -5.35
N SER A 164 -15.50 -5.44 -5.02
CA SER A 164 -14.45 -5.73 -4.03
C SER A 164 -13.02 -5.60 -4.56
N ILE A 165 -12.84 -5.05 -5.74
CA ILE A 165 -11.54 -4.74 -6.31
C ILE A 165 -10.81 -3.67 -5.50
N PHE A 166 -11.54 -2.68 -4.97
CA PHE A 166 -10.98 -1.60 -4.18
C PHE A 166 -10.65 -2.06 -2.75
N PRO A 167 -9.46 -1.67 -2.22
CA PRO A 167 -9.10 -2.00 -0.84
C PRO A 167 -10.11 -1.35 0.12
N GLY A 168 -10.53 -2.12 1.13
CA GLY A 168 -11.60 -1.68 2.05
C GLY A 168 -12.95 -2.32 1.75
N ILE A 169 -13.32 -2.56 0.48
CA ILE A 169 -14.48 -3.38 0.17
C ILE A 169 -14.10 -4.86 0.32
N SER A 170 -14.67 -5.47 1.36
CA SER A 170 -14.45 -6.90 1.62
C SER A 170 -15.01 -7.76 0.49
N ARG A 171 -14.16 -8.60 -0.14
CA ARG A 171 -14.61 -9.53 -1.17
C ARG A 171 -15.61 -10.53 -0.59
N SER A 172 -15.27 -11.20 0.50
CA SER A 172 -16.20 -12.10 1.18
C SER A 172 -17.45 -11.36 1.64
N GLY A 173 -17.31 -10.15 2.20
CA GLY A 173 -18.45 -9.34 2.66
C GLY A 173 -19.39 -8.97 1.53
N SER A 174 -18.88 -8.43 0.42
CA SER A 174 -19.70 -8.04 -0.73
C SER A 174 -20.36 -9.22 -1.40
N THR A 175 -19.63 -10.31 -1.69
CA THR A 175 -20.18 -11.48 -2.37
C THR A 175 -21.21 -12.22 -1.52
N ILE A 176 -20.99 -12.37 -0.21
CA ILE A 176 -21.97 -12.92 0.72
C ILE A 176 -23.20 -12.02 0.77
N ALA A 177 -23.02 -10.71 0.86
CA ALA A 177 -24.12 -9.74 0.81
C ALA A 177 -24.93 -9.91 -0.50
N GLY A 178 -24.25 -10.01 -1.64
CA GLY A 178 -24.89 -10.29 -2.93
C GLY A 178 -25.73 -11.56 -2.91
N GLY A 179 -25.23 -12.66 -2.36
CA GLY A 179 -25.98 -13.92 -2.22
C GLY A 179 -27.19 -13.78 -1.30
N MET A 180 -27.02 -13.09 -0.16
CA MET A 180 -28.11 -12.87 0.80
C MET A 180 -29.21 -11.95 0.26
N THR A 181 -28.88 -10.92 -0.51
CA THR A 181 -29.90 -10.10 -1.20
C THR A 181 -30.72 -10.90 -2.23
N ARG A 182 -30.17 -12.04 -2.70
CA ARG A 182 -30.88 -13.05 -3.50
C ARG A 182 -31.58 -14.11 -2.65
N HIS A 183 -31.70 -13.86 -1.36
CA HIS A 183 -32.37 -14.68 -0.37
C HIS A 183 -31.72 -16.03 -0.06
N LEU A 184 -30.43 -16.22 -0.41
CA LEU A 184 -29.64 -17.36 0.07
C LEU A 184 -29.46 -17.25 1.60
N ASP A 185 -29.43 -18.40 2.28
CA ASP A 185 -29.05 -18.43 3.68
C ASP A 185 -27.56 -18.08 3.87
N ARG A 186 -27.18 -17.66 5.07
CA ARG A 186 -25.82 -17.20 5.35
C ARG A 186 -24.76 -18.25 5.04
N PRO A 187 -24.88 -19.53 5.48
CA PRO A 187 -23.90 -20.55 5.16
C PRO A 187 -23.78 -20.84 3.66
N SER A 188 -24.89 -20.88 2.92
CA SER A 188 -24.90 -21.12 1.48
C SER A 188 -24.25 -19.96 0.71
N ALA A 189 -24.57 -18.72 1.08
CA ALA A 189 -23.97 -17.54 0.49
C ALA A 189 -22.45 -17.51 0.75
N ALA A 190 -22.01 -17.79 1.99
CA ALA A 190 -20.59 -17.85 2.35
C ALA A 190 -19.85 -18.97 1.61
N ARG A 191 -20.45 -20.19 1.56
CA ARG A 191 -19.84 -21.34 0.88
C ARG A 191 -19.62 -21.05 -0.61
N PHE A 192 -20.61 -20.53 -1.32
CA PHE A 192 -20.45 -20.18 -2.72
C PHE A 192 -19.45 -19.03 -2.90
N SER A 193 -19.51 -18.00 -2.06
CA SER A 193 -18.55 -16.88 -2.03
C SER A 193 -17.10 -17.36 -1.92
N PHE A 194 -16.81 -18.30 -1.03
CA PHE A 194 -15.46 -18.81 -0.85
C PHE A 194 -14.98 -19.64 -2.04
N ILE A 195 -15.82 -20.49 -2.60
CA ILE A 195 -15.46 -21.31 -3.76
C ILE A 195 -15.28 -20.42 -5.01
N MET A 196 -16.14 -19.39 -5.22
CA MET A 196 -16.03 -18.49 -6.38
C MET A 196 -14.82 -17.55 -6.28
N SER A 197 -14.23 -17.37 -5.11
CA SER A 197 -13.00 -16.58 -4.97
C SER A 197 -11.78 -17.28 -5.58
N ILE A 198 -11.78 -18.61 -5.68
CA ILE A 198 -10.63 -19.42 -6.13
C ILE A 198 -10.16 -19.01 -7.53
N PRO A 199 -11.00 -18.94 -8.59
CA PRO A 199 -10.53 -18.55 -9.92
C PRO A 199 -9.93 -17.15 -9.96
N VAL A 200 -10.51 -16.19 -9.25
CA VAL A 200 -10.03 -14.81 -9.22
C VAL A 200 -8.70 -14.71 -8.48
N MET A 201 -8.56 -15.39 -7.34
CA MET A 201 -7.30 -15.42 -6.57
C MET A 201 -6.18 -16.14 -7.33
N LEU A 202 -6.50 -17.21 -8.07
CA LEU A 202 -5.53 -17.87 -8.93
C LEU A 202 -5.04 -16.93 -10.03
N GLY A 203 -5.96 -16.21 -10.70
CA GLY A 203 -5.60 -15.25 -11.74
C GLY A 203 -4.72 -14.10 -11.23
N ALA A 204 -5.16 -13.44 -10.15
CA ALA A 204 -4.41 -12.36 -9.53
C ALA A 204 -3.04 -12.82 -8.99
N GLY A 205 -3.02 -13.95 -8.30
CA GLY A 205 -1.79 -14.54 -7.76
C GLY A 205 -0.78 -14.92 -8.83
N LEU A 206 -1.24 -15.45 -9.97
CA LEU A 206 -0.36 -15.79 -11.10
C LEU A 206 0.28 -14.53 -11.69
N ILE A 207 -0.50 -13.49 -11.97
CA ILE A 207 0.02 -12.22 -12.51
C ILE A 207 1.04 -11.62 -11.55
N SER A 208 0.70 -11.47 -10.27
CA SER A 208 1.61 -10.90 -9.28
C SER A 208 2.86 -11.74 -9.04
N THR A 209 2.77 -13.07 -9.13
CA THR A 209 3.95 -13.93 -9.04
C THR A 209 4.92 -13.67 -10.19
N LEU A 210 4.40 -13.49 -11.42
CA LEU A 210 5.21 -13.16 -12.59
C LEU A 210 5.88 -11.79 -12.48
N ASP A 211 5.21 -10.82 -11.86
CA ASP A 211 5.78 -9.48 -11.62
C ASP A 211 6.88 -9.53 -10.54
N VAL A 212 6.63 -10.25 -9.44
CA VAL A 212 7.59 -10.36 -8.32
C VAL A 212 8.86 -11.12 -8.69
N ILE A 213 8.79 -12.14 -9.54
CA ILE A 213 9.99 -12.88 -10.01
C ILE A 213 10.98 -11.95 -10.75
N LYS A 214 10.47 -10.87 -11.36
CA LYS A 214 11.29 -9.88 -12.06
C LYS A 214 11.87 -8.79 -11.16
N MET A 215 11.46 -8.73 -9.88
CA MET A 215 11.93 -7.69 -8.96
C MET A 215 13.40 -7.88 -8.59
N PRO A 216 14.20 -6.80 -8.60
CA PRO A 216 15.56 -6.84 -8.06
C PRO A 216 15.54 -7.24 -6.58
N GLY A 217 16.45 -8.12 -6.18
CA GLY A 217 16.56 -8.53 -4.77
C GLY A 217 15.51 -9.53 -4.28
N ILE A 218 14.76 -10.19 -5.17
CA ILE A 218 13.72 -11.18 -4.83
C ILE A 218 14.24 -12.28 -3.90
N GLY A 219 15.51 -12.69 -4.03
CA GLY A 219 16.09 -13.74 -3.21
C GLY A 219 16.04 -13.46 -1.69
N SER A 220 16.22 -12.21 -1.28
CA SER A 220 16.10 -11.78 0.12
C SER A 220 14.63 -11.60 0.58
N PHE A 221 13.73 -11.30 -0.35
CA PHE A 221 12.31 -11.10 -0.06
C PHE A 221 11.49 -12.41 -0.08
N LEU A 222 11.93 -13.41 -0.84
CA LEU A 222 11.23 -14.69 -0.98
C LEU A 222 11.00 -15.42 0.35
N PRO A 223 11.97 -15.56 1.28
CA PRO A 223 11.73 -16.17 2.58
C PRO A 223 10.66 -15.44 3.40
N VAL A 224 10.64 -14.10 3.31
CA VAL A 224 9.65 -13.25 3.98
C VAL A 224 8.25 -13.55 3.46
N ILE A 225 8.08 -13.61 2.14
CA ILE A 225 6.79 -13.95 1.50
C ILE A 225 6.34 -15.35 1.90
N LEU A 226 7.21 -16.35 1.83
CA LEU A 226 6.87 -17.76 2.11
C LEU A 226 6.38 -17.96 3.55
N VAL A 227 7.03 -17.31 4.51
CA VAL A 227 6.60 -17.37 5.92
C VAL A 227 5.22 -16.74 6.11
N GLY A 228 4.95 -15.61 5.47
CA GLY A 228 3.62 -14.98 5.47
C GLY A 228 2.54 -15.87 4.84
N ILE A 229 2.85 -16.53 3.71
CA ILE A 229 1.95 -17.48 3.02
C ILE A 229 1.59 -18.65 3.94
N VAL A 230 2.58 -19.25 4.62
CA VAL A 230 2.34 -20.38 5.53
C VAL A 230 1.47 -19.94 6.71
N ALA A 231 1.75 -18.79 7.31
CA ALA A 231 0.92 -18.23 8.38
C ALA A 231 -0.53 -18.01 7.92
N ALA A 232 -0.71 -17.41 6.73
CA ALA A 232 -2.02 -17.14 6.14
C ALA A 232 -2.78 -18.43 5.80
N LEU A 233 -2.10 -19.47 5.36
CA LEU A 233 -2.70 -20.81 5.10
C LEU A 233 -3.27 -21.41 6.37
N LEU A 234 -2.43 -21.52 7.43
CA LEU A 234 -2.84 -22.17 8.68
C LEU A 234 -4.00 -21.42 9.34
N VAL A 235 -3.87 -20.12 9.48
CA VAL A 235 -4.88 -19.29 10.11
C VAL A 235 -6.12 -19.18 9.22
N GLY A 236 -5.98 -19.08 7.90
CA GLY A 236 -7.10 -19.04 6.95
C GLY A 236 -7.97 -20.30 7.01
N TYR A 237 -7.37 -21.47 7.09
CA TYR A 237 -8.11 -22.72 7.24
C TYR A 237 -8.98 -22.72 8.51
N LEU A 238 -8.41 -22.30 9.64
CA LEU A 238 -9.14 -22.18 10.90
C LEU A 238 -10.24 -21.12 10.83
N SER A 239 -10.00 -20.01 10.15
CA SER A 239 -10.96 -18.91 9.98
C SER A 239 -12.19 -19.33 9.16
N ILE A 240 -12.00 -20.09 8.07
CA ILE A 240 -13.12 -20.64 7.29
C ILE A 240 -13.99 -21.53 8.20
N HIS A 241 -13.35 -22.45 8.92
CA HIS A 241 -14.06 -23.39 9.78
C HIS A 241 -14.88 -22.67 10.85
N TRP A 242 -14.24 -21.75 11.57
CA TRP A 242 -14.89 -20.96 12.61
C TRP A 242 -16.03 -20.10 12.05
N LEU A 243 -15.81 -19.42 10.94
CA LEU A 243 -16.83 -18.54 10.36
C LEU A 243 -18.08 -19.33 9.90
N LEU A 244 -17.94 -20.48 9.27
CA LEU A 244 -19.08 -21.28 8.86
C LEU A 244 -19.90 -21.74 10.06
N ILE A 245 -19.28 -22.13 11.16
CA ILE A 245 -19.97 -22.45 12.42
C ILE A 245 -20.67 -21.21 12.98
N PHE A 246 -20.00 -20.07 13.01
CA PHE A 246 -20.56 -18.82 13.50
C PHE A 246 -21.82 -18.40 12.75
N LEU A 247 -21.81 -18.51 11.42
CA LEU A 247 -22.91 -18.08 10.53
C LEU A 247 -24.20 -18.88 10.69
N HIS A 248 -24.14 -20.07 11.25
CA HIS A 248 -25.34 -20.82 11.57
C HIS A 248 -26.19 -20.16 12.68
N LYS A 249 -25.55 -19.39 13.58
CA LYS A 249 -26.20 -18.87 14.79
C LYS A 249 -26.20 -17.34 14.90
N ARG A 250 -25.31 -16.65 14.16
CA ARG A 250 -25.06 -15.23 14.34
C ARG A 250 -25.25 -14.45 13.04
N SER A 251 -25.51 -13.14 13.18
CA SER A 251 -25.72 -12.22 12.07
C SER A 251 -24.42 -11.51 11.68
N PHE A 252 -24.43 -10.92 10.48
CA PHE A 252 -23.32 -10.11 9.99
C PHE A 252 -23.23 -8.70 10.64
N TYR A 253 -24.19 -8.30 11.45
CA TYR A 253 -24.14 -7.00 12.15
C TYR A 253 -22.89 -6.83 13.00
N TRP A 254 -22.37 -7.91 13.62
CA TRP A 254 -21.11 -7.84 14.38
C TRP A 254 -19.92 -7.43 13.52
N PHE A 255 -19.85 -7.93 12.31
CA PHE A 255 -18.81 -7.56 11.36
C PHE A 255 -19.02 -6.14 10.81
N ALA A 256 -20.27 -5.74 10.58
CA ALA A 256 -20.58 -4.37 10.16
C ALA A 256 -20.17 -3.34 11.23
N ILE A 257 -20.47 -3.61 12.50
CA ILE A 257 -20.04 -2.77 13.63
C ILE A 257 -18.51 -2.69 13.68
N TYR A 258 -17.84 -3.83 13.56
CA TYR A 258 -16.36 -3.86 13.52
C TYR A 258 -15.81 -2.98 12.40
N CYS A 259 -16.33 -3.10 11.18
CA CYS A 259 -15.89 -2.28 10.03
C CYS A 259 -16.07 -0.77 10.29
N VAL A 260 -17.21 -0.38 10.89
CA VAL A 260 -17.48 1.02 11.25
C VAL A 260 -16.48 1.52 12.28
N LEU A 261 -16.24 0.74 13.34
CA LEU A 261 -15.31 1.11 14.41
C LEU A 261 -13.87 1.23 13.90
N LEU A 262 -13.42 0.27 13.07
CA LEU A 262 -12.07 0.30 12.49
C LEU A 262 -11.92 1.49 11.54
N ALA A 263 -12.87 1.72 10.64
CA ALA A 263 -12.84 2.86 9.72
C ALA A 263 -12.83 4.19 10.47
N GLY A 264 -13.67 4.32 11.51
CA GLY A 264 -13.69 5.50 12.37
C GLY A 264 -12.36 5.73 13.10
N LEU A 265 -11.77 4.68 13.65
CA LEU A 265 -10.45 4.75 14.30
C LEU A 265 -9.38 5.27 13.35
N VAL A 266 -9.30 4.73 12.12
CA VAL A 266 -8.31 5.15 11.13
C VAL A 266 -8.48 6.62 10.75
N LEU A 267 -9.72 7.07 10.52
CA LEU A 267 -9.97 8.47 10.18
C LEU A 267 -9.63 9.42 11.35
N ILE A 268 -9.90 9.02 12.60
CA ILE A 268 -9.53 9.79 13.78
C ILE A 268 -8.00 9.86 13.92
N VAL A 269 -7.31 8.73 13.86
CA VAL A 269 -5.84 8.68 13.96
C VAL A 269 -5.20 9.50 12.83
N GLY A 270 -5.69 9.35 11.59
CA GLY A 270 -5.20 10.11 10.44
C GLY A 270 -5.41 11.62 10.62
N SER A 271 -6.57 12.07 11.12
CA SER A 271 -6.83 13.50 11.38
C SER A 271 -5.96 14.06 12.50
N VAL A 272 -5.75 13.30 13.58
CA VAL A 272 -4.86 13.70 14.69
C VAL A 272 -3.41 13.83 14.22
N ARG A 273 -2.92 12.86 13.42
CA ARG A 273 -1.56 12.93 12.84
C ARG A 273 -1.40 14.14 11.92
N GLN A 274 -2.38 14.40 11.06
CA GLN A 274 -2.36 15.55 10.17
C GLN A 274 -2.36 16.87 10.94
N GLN A 275 -3.14 16.99 12.02
CA GLN A 275 -3.15 18.16 12.89
C GLN A 275 -1.82 18.34 13.64
N ALA A 276 -1.25 17.25 14.16
CA ALA A 276 0.05 17.29 14.82
C ALA A 276 1.16 17.73 13.87
N GLN A 277 1.14 17.25 12.63
CA GLN A 277 2.09 17.65 11.61
C GLN A 277 1.88 19.12 11.19
N ALA A 278 0.66 19.59 11.03
CA ALA A 278 0.36 20.99 10.76
C ALA A 278 0.79 21.91 11.92
N ALA A 279 0.60 21.48 13.18
CA ALA A 279 1.03 22.21 14.35
C ALA A 279 2.58 22.33 14.44
N SER A 280 3.30 21.29 14.00
CA SER A 280 4.77 21.33 13.96
C SER A 280 5.32 22.24 12.86
N LEU A 281 4.51 22.59 11.86
CA LEU A 281 4.86 23.52 10.78
C LEU A 281 4.50 24.99 11.08
N LEU A 282 3.76 25.25 12.18
CA LEU A 282 3.51 26.63 12.61
C LEU A 282 4.80 27.23 13.16
N PRO A 283 5.21 28.44 12.72
CA PRO A 283 6.37 29.11 13.30
C PRO A 283 6.14 29.30 14.79
N THR A 284 7.06 28.83 15.59
CA THR A 284 7.09 29.09 17.04
C THR A 284 6.91 30.60 17.23
N PRO A 285 5.98 31.08 18.09
CA PRO A 285 5.82 32.50 18.33
C PRO A 285 7.16 33.07 18.75
N THR A 286 7.70 33.98 17.93
CA THR A 286 8.91 34.73 18.25
C THR A 286 8.59 35.55 19.49
N ILE A 287 9.08 35.11 20.65
CA ILE A 287 9.11 35.98 21.84
C ILE A 287 10.04 37.13 21.45
N HIS A 288 9.45 38.31 21.22
CA HIS A 288 10.24 39.54 21.18
C HIS A 288 10.88 39.73 22.56
N GLU A 289 12.09 39.24 22.73
CA GLU A 289 12.94 39.70 23.83
C GLU A 289 13.20 41.18 23.61
N THR A 290 12.59 41.98 24.46
CA THR A 290 12.93 43.37 24.62
C THR A 290 14.39 43.40 25.12
N THR A 291 15.31 43.71 24.24
CA THR A 291 16.70 43.93 24.56
C THR A 291 16.82 45.12 25.53
N THR A 292 16.92 44.83 26.81
CA THR A 292 17.43 45.76 27.76
C THR A 292 18.95 45.67 27.67
N GLU A 293 19.60 46.77 27.20
CA GLU A 293 21.05 46.91 27.24
C GLU A 293 21.54 46.75 28.70
N VAL A 294 22.32 45.71 28.94
CA VAL A 294 23.13 45.61 30.17
C VAL A 294 24.59 45.62 29.77
N SER A 295 25.28 46.63 30.30
CA SER A 295 26.68 46.94 30.23
C SER A 295 27.61 45.73 30.56
N PRO A 296 28.82 45.64 30.00
CA PRO A 296 29.66 44.46 30.12
C PRO A 296 30.39 44.41 31.47
N THR A 297 30.22 43.31 32.17
CA THR A 297 31.07 43.02 33.34
C THR A 297 31.53 41.56 33.32
N THR A 298 32.83 41.42 33.28
CA THR A 298 33.66 40.34 33.80
C THR A 298 33.66 39.00 33.08
N ILE A 299 34.77 38.74 32.45
CA ILE A 299 35.29 37.48 31.91
C ILE A 299 35.31 36.42 33.01
N MET A 300 34.42 35.42 32.88
CA MET A 300 34.63 34.09 33.43
C MET A 300 35.03 33.15 32.30
N THR A 301 36.16 32.48 32.47
CA THR A 301 36.67 31.46 31.59
C THR A 301 35.62 30.39 31.33
N THR A 302 35.08 30.36 30.10
CA THR A 302 34.20 29.30 29.60
C THR A 302 35.02 28.03 29.36
N PRO A 303 34.45 26.82 29.63
CA PRO A 303 35.03 25.56 29.20
C PRO A 303 35.16 25.56 27.67
N GLU A 304 36.22 24.94 27.13
CA GLU A 304 36.51 24.87 25.70
C GLU A 304 35.29 24.29 24.94
N ASP A 305 34.67 25.15 24.14
CA ASP A 305 33.64 24.75 23.16
C ASP A 305 34.33 23.90 22.08
N HIS A 306 33.93 22.65 21.92
CA HIS A 306 34.39 21.79 20.83
C HIS A 306 33.42 21.90 19.65
N PRO A 307 33.69 22.77 18.65
CA PRO A 307 32.81 22.90 17.51
C PRO A 307 32.89 21.64 16.64
N PHE A 308 31.74 21.05 16.33
CA PHE A 308 31.60 20.01 15.31
C PHE A 308 31.52 20.68 13.94
N SER A 309 32.31 20.19 12.97
CA SER A 309 32.20 20.61 11.57
C SER A 309 31.29 19.67 10.79
N ALA A 310 30.31 20.25 10.13
CA ALA A 310 29.41 19.53 9.24
C ALA A 310 29.50 20.12 7.82
N ALA A 311 29.54 19.26 6.81
CA ALA A 311 29.47 19.63 5.40
C ALA A 311 28.18 19.11 4.76
N LEU A 312 27.51 19.97 3.97
CA LEU A 312 26.26 19.65 3.30
C LEU A 312 26.34 20.05 1.82
N THR A 313 25.62 19.33 0.96
CA THR A 313 25.35 19.82 -0.41
C THR A 313 24.39 21.00 -0.38
N PRO A 314 24.40 21.89 -1.39
CA PRO A 314 23.45 23.01 -1.49
C PRO A 314 21.98 22.58 -1.41
N ALA A 315 21.66 21.38 -1.90
CA ALA A 315 20.31 20.80 -1.83
C ALA A 315 19.81 20.53 -0.40
N LEU A 316 20.73 20.45 0.59
CA LEU A 316 20.44 20.21 2.00
C LEU A 316 20.59 21.47 2.88
N GLU A 317 20.79 22.64 2.29
CA GLU A 317 20.96 23.93 3.01
C GLU A 317 19.78 24.21 3.96
N TRP A 318 18.58 23.79 3.62
CA TRP A 318 17.39 23.91 4.47
C TRP A 318 17.49 23.19 5.82
N MET A 319 18.42 22.24 5.99
CA MET A 319 18.66 21.54 7.25
C MET A 319 19.46 22.38 8.25
N VAL A 320 20.20 23.41 7.80
CA VAL A 320 21.12 24.20 8.63
C VAL A 320 20.43 24.82 9.86
N PRO A 321 19.23 25.43 9.75
CA PRO A 321 18.53 25.97 10.93
C PRO A 321 18.16 24.88 11.96
N ALA A 322 17.72 23.72 11.49
CA ALA A 322 17.36 22.61 12.37
C ALA A 322 18.59 22.01 13.07
N MET A 323 19.71 21.90 12.38
CA MET A 323 21.00 21.44 12.94
C MET A 323 21.52 22.40 14.01
N SER A 324 21.47 23.69 13.74
CA SER A 324 21.89 24.74 14.71
C SER A 324 20.98 24.71 15.94
N THR A 325 19.67 24.54 15.79
CA THR A 325 18.74 24.44 16.92
C THR A 325 19.01 23.16 17.73
N CYS A 326 19.25 22.04 17.07
CA CYS A 326 19.56 20.76 17.74
C CYS A 326 20.89 20.88 18.54
N ALA A 327 21.91 21.46 17.95
CA ALA A 327 23.20 21.70 18.65
C ALA A 327 23.02 22.59 19.87
N GLY A 328 22.22 23.64 19.78
CA GLY A 328 21.96 24.57 20.90
C GLY A 328 21.17 23.94 22.05
N THR A 329 20.57 22.74 21.88
CA THR A 329 19.93 22.03 22.99
C THR A 329 20.87 21.16 23.81
N ILE A 330 22.12 20.98 23.36
CA ILE A 330 23.13 20.16 24.02
C ILE A 330 24.17 21.15 24.61
N GLU A 331 24.31 21.19 25.93
CA GLU A 331 25.33 22.03 26.59
C GLU A 331 26.73 21.69 26.08
N GLN A 332 27.50 22.71 25.68
CA GLN A 332 28.87 22.62 25.14
C GLN A 332 29.01 22.11 23.70
N PHE A 333 27.94 22.08 22.90
CA PHE A 333 28.00 21.71 21.49
C PHE A 333 27.69 22.90 20.58
N SER A 334 28.56 23.17 19.61
CA SER A 334 28.29 24.07 18.48
C SER A 334 28.55 23.34 17.15
N ILE A 335 27.76 23.63 16.10
CA ILE A 335 27.98 23.08 14.78
C ILE A 335 28.38 24.21 13.81
N ILE A 336 29.52 24.02 13.15
CA ILE A 336 29.93 24.85 12.03
C ILE A 336 29.52 24.13 10.74
N THR A 337 28.63 24.73 9.97
CA THR A 337 28.10 24.14 8.72
C THR A 337 28.79 24.77 7.51
N ASN A 338 29.32 23.94 6.63
CA ASN A 338 29.89 24.32 5.34
C ASN A 338 29.03 23.75 4.19
N ILE A 339 28.63 24.60 3.27
CA ILE A 339 27.90 24.16 2.04
C ILE A 339 28.93 23.98 0.96
N LEU A 340 29.08 22.73 0.47
CA LEU A 340 30.08 22.33 -0.49
C LEU A 340 29.43 21.66 -1.70
N ALA A 341 30.05 21.77 -2.88
CA ALA A 341 29.65 21.03 -4.05
C ALA A 341 29.82 19.50 -3.82
N ALA A 342 29.04 18.68 -4.50
CA ALA A 342 28.99 17.23 -4.25
C ALA A 342 30.35 16.53 -4.45
N ASP A 343 31.16 17.02 -5.38
CA ASP A 343 32.53 16.56 -5.67
C ASP A 343 33.56 16.97 -4.60
N GLN A 344 33.26 17.99 -3.81
CA GLN A 344 34.11 18.49 -2.74
C GLN A 344 33.80 17.89 -1.36
N LEU A 345 32.65 17.23 -1.22
CA LEU A 345 32.21 16.66 0.06
C LEU A 345 33.11 15.54 0.56
N GLU A 346 33.56 14.64 -0.33
CA GLU A 346 34.41 13.49 0.04
C GLU A 346 35.83 13.88 0.41
N SER A 347 36.29 15.04 -0.05
CA SER A 347 37.60 15.61 0.29
C SER A 347 37.56 16.62 1.45
N SER A 348 36.39 16.85 2.06
CA SER A 348 36.24 17.80 3.16
C SER A 348 36.77 17.23 4.47
N ASP A 349 37.39 18.06 5.30
CA ASP A 349 37.79 17.73 6.68
C ASP A 349 36.64 17.78 7.68
N ALA A 350 35.37 17.77 7.18
CA ALA A 350 34.20 17.80 8.03
C ALA A 350 34.01 16.47 8.78
N GLN A 351 33.71 16.57 10.06
CA GLN A 351 33.48 15.40 10.92
C GLN A 351 32.16 14.67 10.56
N ILE A 352 31.18 15.39 10.04
CA ILE A 352 29.90 14.86 9.59
C ILE A 352 29.62 15.40 8.20
N VAL A 353 29.26 14.51 7.28
CA VAL A 353 28.90 14.86 5.90
C VAL A 353 27.47 14.43 5.63
N PHE A 354 26.63 15.39 5.19
CA PHE A 354 25.27 15.13 4.74
C PHE A 354 25.19 15.24 3.22
N ARG A 355 24.74 14.17 2.56
CA ARG A 355 24.60 14.12 1.11
C ARG A 355 23.32 13.39 0.69
N LEU A 356 22.85 13.67 -0.52
CA LEU A 356 21.83 12.88 -1.19
C LEU A 356 22.50 11.75 -1.99
N GLY A 357 21.94 10.53 -1.90
CA GLY A 357 22.46 9.33 -2.58
C GLY A 357 23.55 8.58 -1.83
N GLU A 358 23.95 7.42 -2.36
CA GLU A 358 24.99 6.58 -1.78
C GLU A 358 26.38 7.15 -2.07
N PRO A 359 27.34 7.08 -1.10
CA PRO A 359 28.72 7.49 -1.33
C PRO A 359 29.43 6.52 -2.29
N GLU A 360 30.40 7.02 -3.05
CA GLU A 360 31.18 6.20 -4.00
C GLU A 360 32.11 5.20 -3.28
N SER A 361 32.52 5.51 -2.04
CA SER A 361 33.31 4.61 -1.20
C SER A 361 32.75 4.54 0.23
N LEU A 362 32.62 3.32 0.77
CA LEU A 362 32.14 3.07 2.14
C LEU A 362 33.31 2.93 3.12
N THR A 363 34.26 3.85 3.11
CA THR A 363 35.41 3.82 4.04
C THR A 363 35.07 4.32 5.44
N ASN A 364 33.95 5.04 5.60
CA ASN A 364 33.50 5.64 6.85
C ASN A 364 32.13 5.06 7.26
N TYR A 365 31.75 5.30 8.53
CA TYR A 365 30.42 4.94 8.99
C TYR A 365 29.35 5.75 8.24
N VAL A 366 28.42 5.04 7.59
CA VAL A 366 27.31 5.63 6.84
C VAL A 366 25.99 5.23 7.50
N ALA A 367 25.18 6.22 7.86
CA ALA A 367 23.83 6.00 8.37
C ALA A 367 22.80 6.68 7.45
N GLN A 368 21.79 5.93 7.05
CA GLN A 368 20.67 6.49 6.31
C GLN A 368 19.73 7.22 7.28
N LEU A 369 19.55 8.53 7.07
CA LEU A 369 18.73 9.38 7.95
C LEU A 369 17.25 9.42 7.53
N GLY A 370 16.94 9.15 6.25
CA GLY A 370 15.56 9.18 5.76
C GLY A 370 15.47 8.95 4.25
N PHE A 371 14.25 8.97 3.75
CA PHE A 371 13.93 9.01 2.31
C PHE A 371 13.20 10.31 2.02
N GLU A 372 13.61 11.01 0.99
CA GLU A 372 12.94 12.22 0.53
C GLU A 372 12.30 11.96 -0.85
N ARG A 373 11.05 12.42 -1.02
CA ARG A 373 10.41 12.40 -2.33
C ARG A 373 10.94 13.57 -3.15
N MET A 374 11.68 13.28 -4.19
CA MET A 374 12.04 14.29 -5.19
C MET A 374 10.85 14.59 -6.08
N VAL A 375 10.37 15.84 -6.06
CA VAL A 375 9.35 16.33 -6.98
C VAL A 375 10.03 17.28 -7.95
N LEU A 376 10.04 16.91 -9.24
CA LEU A 376 10.51 17.78 -10.29
C LEU A 376 9.36 18.72 -10.69
N ILE A 377 9.49 20.02 -10.35
CA ILE A 377 8.55 21.03 -10.77
C ILE A 377 9.08 21.68 -12.04
N VAL A 378 8.35 21.53 -13.14
CA VAL A 378 8.67 22.19 -14.43
C VAL A 378 7.68 23.30 -14.71
N ASN A 379 8.14 24.34 -15.44
CA ASN A 379 7.26 25.41 -15.87
C ASN A 379 6.10 24.83 -16.70
N PRO A 380 4.84 25.23 -16.47
CA PRO A 380 3.67 24.75 -17.24
C PRO A 380 3.77 24.99 -18.77
N GLN A 381 4.62 25.92 -19.20
CA GLN A 381 4.88 26.17 -20.62
C GLN A 381 5.88 25.18 -21.24
N ASN A 382 6.51 24.32 -20.43
CA ASN A 382 7.41 23.31 -20.90
C ASN A 382 6.62 22.11 -21.43
N THR A 383 6.92 21.66 -22.64
CA THR A 383 6.20 20.60 -23.35
C THR A 383 6.66 19.20 -22.95
N LEU A 384 7.07 19.04 -21.69
CA LEU A 384 7.58 17.79 -21.12
C LEU A 384 6.43 16.77 -20.93
N ASN A 385 6.59 15.58 -21.51
CA ASN A 385 5.61 14.49 -21.37
C ASN A 385 5.99 13.50 -20.27
N ALA A 386 7.26 13.08 -20.23
CA ALA A 386 7.78 12.15 -19.24
C ALA A 386 9.31 12.23 -19.21
N LEU A 387 9.93 11.99 -18.06
CA LEU A 387 11.37 11.87 -17.91
C LEU A 387 11.72 10.46 -17.41
N PRO A 388 12.54 9.70 -18.17
CA PRO A 388 13.13 8.46 -17.68
C PRO A 388 14.01 8.71 -16.46
N TYR A 389 14.11 7.72 -15.59
CA TYR A 389 14.83 7.84 -14.32
C TYR A 389 16.31 8.22 -14.48
N ASP A 390 16.99 7.67 -15.48
CA ASP A 390 18.38 7.98 -15.79
C ASP A 390 18.58 9.45 -16.20
N ILE A 391 17.62 10.05 -16.89
CA ILE A 391 17.62 11.49 -17.22
C ILE A 391 17.41 12.34 -15.98
N VAL A 392 16.46 11.96 -15.10
CA VAL A 392 16.24 12.65 -13.82
C VAL A 392 17.51 12.61 -12.96
N GLN A 393 18.19 11.46 -12.92
CA GLN A 393 19.46 11.31 -12.20
C GLN A 393 20.56 12.21 -12.76
N LYS A 394 20.70 12.31 -14.09
CA LYS A 394 21.66 13.20 -14.74
C LYS A 394 21.36 14.69 -14.47
N ILE A 395 20.05 15.06 -14.43
CA ILE A 395 19.63 16.43 -14.06
C ILE A 395 20.03 16.73 -12.63
N ALA A 396 19.72 15.81 -11.69
CA ALA A 396 20.07 15.95 -10.27
C ALA A 396 21.60 16.00 -10.04
N GLN A 397 22.40 15.37 -10.89
CA GLN A 397 23.87 15.42 -10.88
C GLN A 397 24.43 16.68 -11.54
N GLY A 398 23.59 17.60 -12.03
CA GLY A 398 24.04 18.82 -12.70
C GLY A 398 24.70 18.59 -14.07
N LYS A 399 24.45 17.43 -14.72
CA LYS A 399 25.02 17.10 -16.05
C LYS A 399 24.37 17.89 -17.19
N TYR A 400 23.21 18.48 -16.94
CA TYR A 400 22.50 19.32 -17.90
C TYR A 400 22.32 20.73 -17.34
N GLU A 401 22.71 21.71 -18.13
CA GLU A 401 22.55 23.13 -17.80
C GLU A 401 21.25 23.72 -18.42
N THR A 402 20.76 23.09 -19.46
CA THR A 402 19.58 23.57 -20.22
C THR A 402 18.65 22.42 -20.61
N TRP A 403 17.38 22.73 -20.78
CA TRP A 403 16.38 21.78 -21.30
C TRP A 403 16.67 21.34 -22.75
N GLY A 404 17.38 22.16 -23.53
CA GLY A 404 17.83 21.81 -24.85
C GLY A 404 18.80 20.62 -24.84
N GLN A 405 19.71 20.54 -23.86
CA GLN A 405 20.60 19.39 -23.67
C GLN A 405 19.81 18.13 -23.31
N VAL A 406 18.79 18.24 -22.42
CA VAL A 406 17.93 17.12 -22.08
C VAL A 406 17.13 16.63 -23.29
N SER A 407 16.63 17.54 -24.14
CA SER A 407 15.88 17.17 -25.34
C SER A 407 16.76 16.49 -26.40
N THR A 408 18.05 16.77 -26.42
CA THR A 408 19.02 16.11 -27.31
C THR A 408 19.24 14.65 -26.88
N ASP A 409 19.34 14.38 -25.57
CA ASP A 409 19.55 13.03 -25.04
C ASP A 409 18.23 12.21 -24.94
N CYS A 410 17.10 12.89 -24.87
CA CYS A 410 15.77 12.26 -24.79
C CYS A 410 14.74 12.99 -25.66
N SER A 411 14.82 12.77 -26.98
CA SER A 411 13.90 13.40 -27.95
C SER A 411 12.43 13.05 -27.73
N GLN A 412 12.14 11.89 -27.14
CA GLN A 412 10.78 11.44 -26.81
C GLN A 412 10.23 12.02 -25.50
N CYS A 413 11.07 12.70 -24.70
CA CYS A 413 10.65 13.29 -23.45
C CYS A 413 9.79 14.55 -23.65
N PHE A 414 9.83 15.16 -24.84
CA PHE A 414 9.13 16.40 -25.17
C PHE A 414 8.17 16.19 -26.33
N SER A 415 7.01 16.84 -26.28
CA SER A 415 6.04 16.83 -27.38
C SER A 415 6.41 17.78 -28.53
N THR A 416 7.20 18.80 -28.24
CA THR A 416 7.75 19.77 -29.19
C THR A 416 9.14 20.18 -28.73
N THR A 417 9.97 20.74 -29.62
CA THR A 417 11.30 21.27 -29.26
C THR A 417 11.15 22.35 -28.20
N PRO A 418 11.81 22.23 -27.03
CA PRO A 418 11.72 23.24 -26.00
C PRO A 418 12.27 24.58 -26.48
N ASN A 419 11.59 25.67 -26.16
CA ASN A 419 12.05 27.02 -26.49
C ASN A 419 13.36 27.31 -25.76
N GLU A 420 14.44 27.58 -26.49
CA GLU A 420 15.78 27.89 -25.93
C GLU A 420 15.81 29.15 -25.07
N GLU A 421 14.88 30.10 -25.28
CA GLU A 421 14.85 31.37 -24.54
C GLU A 421 14.48 31.25 -23.04
N ILE A 422 13.98 30.10 -22.56
CA ILE A 422 13.63 29.88 -21.15
C ILE A 422 14.84 29.43 -20.33
N SER A 423 15.99 29.22 -20.92
CA SER A 423 17.13 28.47 -20.35
C SER A 423 18.24 29.34 -19.73
N THR A 424 18.12 30.63 -19.55
CA THR A 424 19.26 31.47 -19.18
C THR A 424 19.50 31.68 -17.70
N ARG A 425 18.75 31.07 -16.78
CA ARG A 425 19.12 31.11 -15.34
C ARG A 425 18.71 29.81 -14.64
N SER A 426 19.72 29.12 -14.20
CA SER A 426 19.75 28.01 -13.20
C SER A 426 18.49 27.13 -13.14
N PRO A 427 18.60 25.81 -13.26
CA PRO A 427 17.54 24.95 -12.84
C PRO A 427 17.28 25.22 -11.37
N VAL A 428 16.23 25.98 -11.08
CA VAL A 428 15.74 26.09 -9.71
C VAL A 428 15.09 24.75 -9.42
N LEU A 429 15.91 23.78 -9.04
CA LEU A 429 15.47 22.60 -8.35
C LEU A 429 15.10 23.06 -6.94
N ASN A 430 13.90 23.56 -6.76
CA ASN A 430 13.34 23.74 -5.43
C ASN A 430 12.94 22.35 -4.94
N PHE A 431 13.76 21.79 -4.09
CA PHE A 431 13.42 20.60 -3.31
C PHE A 431 12.52 21.07 -2.15
N TYR A 432 11.29 20.57 -2.11
CA TYR A 432 10.38 20.65 -0.97
C TYR A 432 10.15 19.27 -0.39
#